data_b84814af6ab0c296f5bb440c71c61187
#
_entry.id   b84814af6ab0c296f5bb440c71c61187
#
_cell.length_a   1.000
_cell.length_b   1.000
_cell.length_c   1.000
_cell.angle_alpha   90.00
_cell.angle_beta   90.00
_cell.angle_gamma   90.00
#
_symmetry.space_group_name_H-M   'P 1'
#
loop_
_entity.id
_entity.type
_entity.pdbx_description
1 polymer ?
#
loop_
_entity_poly.entity_id
_entity_poly.type
_entity_poly.pdbx_seq_one_letter_code
_entity_poly.pdbx_strand_id
1 'polypeptide(L)'
;LEFHGPAYERYETYQHAYVAQVPFSTVELTNPSAEKTLPSAGRILEIDTDKFAITALKRRESDNGLVLRGYNMSGQSLSLALEEEAKLLNLLEDEIEADSQTQIAAHEIRTLLIKEKNQ
;
A
#
# COMPACT_ATOMS: atom_id res chain seq x y z
N LEU A 1 -14.55 18.27 -14.26
CA LEU A 1 -13.75 19.43 -13.84
C LEU A 1 -13.54 19.36 -12.32
N GLU A 2 -12.31 19.37 -11.90
CA GLU A 2 -11.96 19.33 -10.48
C GLU A 2 -11.16 20.59 -10.11
N PHE A 3 -11.56 21.23 -9.02
CA PHE A 3 -10.81 22.32 -8.42
C PHE A 3 -9.96 21.78 -7.28
N HIS A 4 -8.69 22.14 -7.23
CA HIS A 4 -7.76 21.68 -6.21
C HIS A 4 -7.09 22.86 -5.50
N GLY A 5 -6.59 22.61 -4.31
CA GLY A 5 -5.82 23.55 -3.50
C GLY A 5 -4.38 23.75 -4.02
N PRO A 6 -3.49 24.26 -3.16
CA PRO A 6 -2.07 24.45 -3.49
C PRO A 6 -1.40 23.17 -4.00
N ALA A 7 -0.24 23.34 -4.68
CA ALA A 7 0.47 22.23 -5.32
C ALA A 7 0.81 21.06 -4.37
N TYR A 8 1.07 21.34 -3.10
CA TYR A 8 1.39 20.31 -2.10
C TYR A 8 0.17 19.48 -1.63
N GLU A 9 -1.05 19.94 -1.93
CA GLU A 9 -2.32 19.26 -1.63
C GLU A 9 -2.90 18.52 -2.85
N ARG A 10 -2.21 18.54 -3.99
CA ARG A 10 -2.70 17.88 -5.23
C ARG A 10 -2.80 16.37 -5.13
N TYR A 11 -2.31 15.76 -4.06
CA TYR A 11 -2.48 14.32 -3.83
C TYR A 11 -3.95 13.89 -3.82
N GLU A 12 -4.87 14.75 -3.36
CA GLU A 12 -6.32 14.48 -3.42
C GLU A 12 -6.81 14.31 -4.86
N THR A 13 -6.37 15.18 -5.77
CA THR A 13 -6.68 15.07 -7.20
C THR A 13 -6.13 13.78 -7.79
N TYR A 14 -4.94 13.34 -7.40
CA TYR A 14 -4.37 12.07 -7.83
C TYR A 14 -5.17 10.89 -7.29
N GLN A 15 -5.64 10.94 -6.04
CA GLN A 15 -6.51 9.92 -5.48
C GLN A 15 -7.82 9.79 -6.26
N HIS A 16 -8.47 10.91 -6.59
CA HIS A 16 -9.69 10.90 -7.38
C HIS A 16 -9.45 10.32 -8.78
N ALA A 17 -8.30 10.63 -9.41
CA ALA A 17 -7.93 10.04 -10.68
C ALA A 17 -7.76 8.52 -10.60
N TYR A 18 -7.12 8.00 -9.55
CA TYR A 18 -7.01 6.56 -9.32
C TYR A 18 -8.38 5.90 -9.15
N VAL A 19 -9.24 6.46 -8.33
CA VAL A 19 -10.61 5.93 -8.13
C VAL A 19 -11.39 5.89 -9.44
N ALA A 20 -11.23 6.90 -10.31
CA ALA A 20 -11.88 6.95 -11.60
C ALA A 20 -11.33 5.91 -12.60
N GLN A 21 -10.04 5.56 -12.50
CA GLN A 21 -9.37 4.64 -13.43
C GLN A 21 -9.45 3.18 -13.02
N VAL A 22 -9.58 2.91 -11.73
CA VAL A 22 -9.59 1.54 -11.16
C VAL A 22 -10.97 1.23 -10.61
N PRO A 23 -11.89 0.68 -11.41
CA PRO A 23 -13.21 0.32 -10.94
C PRO A 23 -13.17 -0.88 -10.00
N PHE A 24 -14.24 -1.05 -9.22
CA PHE A 24 -14.44 -2.26 -8.42
C PHE A 24 -14.55 -3.49 -9.32
N SER A 25 -13.85 -4.56 -8.92
CA SER A 25 -14.04 -5.88 -9.52
C SER A 25 -15.02 -6.68 -8.68
N THR A 26 -15.98 -7.32 -9.35
CA THR A 26 -16.97 -8.17 -8.71
C THR A 26 -16.93 -9.57 -9.29
N VAL A 27 -17.07 -10.57 -8.45
CA VAL A 27 -17.14 -11.99 -8.83
C VAL A 27 -18.36 -12.62 -8.16
N GLU A 28 -19.21 -13.25 -8.94
CA GLU A 28 -20.30 -14.06 -8.41
C GLU A 28 -19.79 -15.46 -8.04
N LEU A 29 -20.01 -15.86 -6.78
CA LEU A 29 -19.67 -17.18 -6.30
C LEU A 29 -20.88 -18.12 -6.43
N THR A 30 -20.85 -18.98 -7.45
CA THR A 30 -21.97 -19.88 -7.77
C THR A 30 -22.03 -21.15 -6.90
N ASN A 31 -20.93 -21.49 -6.23
CA ASN A 31 -20.90 -22.68 -5.36
C ASN A 31 -20.09 -22.43 -4.08
N PRO A 32 -20.66 -21.82 -3.05
CA PRO A 32 -19.98 -21.56 -1.79
C PRO A 32 -19.92 -22.82 -0.89
N SER A 33 -19.34 -23.90 -1.38
CA SER A 33 -19.25 -25.19 -0.65
C SER A 33 -18.09 -25.26 0.35
N ALA A 34 -17.22 -24.27 0.38
CA ALA A 34 -16.12 -24.21 1.34
C ALA A 34 -16.58 -23.71 2.72
N GLU A 35 -16.06 -24.31 3.78
CA GLU A 35 -16.24 -23.74 5.13
C GLU A 35 -15.76 -22.29 5.16
N LYS A 36 -16.61 -21.41 5.66
CA LYS A 36 -16.28 -19.98 5.80
C LYS A 36 -15.31 -19.83 6.96
N THR A 37 -14.03 -19.70 6.65
CA THR A 37 -12.96 -19.51 7.64
C THR A 37 -12.60 -18.06 7.89
N LEU A 38 -13.00 -17.16 6.98
CA LEU A 38 -12.73 -15.73 7.09
C LEU A 38 -13.96 -14.96 7.55
N PRO A 39 -13.77 -13.87 8.32
CA PRO A 39 -14.87 -12.99 8.70
C PRO A 39 -15.48 -12.31 7.46
N SER A 40 -16.70 -11.78 7.58
CA SER A 40 -17.39 -11.06 6.49
C SER A 40 -16.73 -9.75 6.10
N ALA A 41 -15.91 -9.19 6.98
CA ALA A 41 -15.09 -8.00 6.73
C ALA A 41 -13.75 -8.16 7.43
N GLY A 42 -12.69 -7.66 6.81
CA GLY A 42 -11.34 -7.69 7.38
C GLY A 42 -10.39 -6.83 6.58
N ARG A 43 -9.21 -6.59 7.13
CA ARG A 43 -8.12 -5.87 6.50
C ARG A 43 -6.86 -6.72 6.53
N ILE A 44 -6.11 -6.71 5.44
CA ILE A 44 -4.80 -7.36 5.34
C ILE A 44 -3.72 -6.39 5.84
N LEU A 45 -3.89 -5.12 5.56
CA LEU A 45 -2.97 -4.05 5.89
C LEU A 45 -3.76 -2.77 6.15
N GLU A 46 -3.38 -2.02 7.17
CA GLU A 46 -3.93 -0.68 7.44
C GLU A 46 -2.86 0.38 7.17
N ILE A 47 -3.21 1.36 6.34
CA ILE A 47 -2.40 2.54 6.07
C ILE A 47 -3.25 3.75 6.43
N ASP A 48 -2.79 4.54 7.37
CA ASP A 48 -3.53 5.64 8.00
C ASP A 48 -3.44 6.97 7.24
N THR A 49 -3.01 6.93 5.98
CA THR A 49 -2.83 8.14 5.17
C THR A 49 -3.32 7.96 3.75
N ASP A 50 -3.95 9.00 3.23
CA ASP A 50 -4.37 9.14 1.84
C ASP A 50 -3.26 9.70 0.91
N LYS A 51 -2.12 10.08 1.47
CA LYS A 51 -0.97 10.64 0.73
C LYS A 51 -0.07 9.59 0.10
N PHE A 52 -0.23 8.33 0.47
CA PHE A 52 0.54 7.21 -0.05
C PHE A 52 -0.28 6.40 -1.06
N ALA A 53 0.15 6.40 -2.31
CA ALA A 53 -0.48 5.60 -3.36
C ALA A 53 0.12 4.20 -3.39
N ILE A 54 -0.68 3.19 -3.11
CA ILE A 54 -0.29 1.79 -3.25
C ILE A 54 -0.29 1.43 -4.73
N THR A 55 0.84 0.98 -5.26
CA THR A 55 0.97 0.54 -6.64
C THR A 55 1.06 -0.99 -6.76
N ALA A 56 1.49 -1.66 -5.72
CA ALA A 56 1.47 -3.13 -5.65
C ALA A 56 1.36 -3.61 -4.22
N LEU A 57 0.56 -4.66 -4.04
CA LEU A 57 0.51 -5.48 -2.84
C LEU A 57 0.54 -6.93 -3.30
N LYS A 58 1.65 -7.62 -3.08
CA LYS A 58 1.87 -8.97 -3.62
C LYS A 58 2.71 -9.83 -2.68
N ARG A 59 2.77 -11.13 -2.95
CA ARG A 59 3.75 -12.00 -2.32
C ARG A 59 5.12 -11.80 -2.97
N ARG A 60 6.17 -11.85 -2.16
CA ARG A 60 7.56 -11.81 -2.62
C ARG A 60 7.88 -13.06 -3.45
N GLU A 61 8.64 -12.90 -4.53
CA GLU A 61 8.97 -14.02 -5.42
C GLU A 61 9.90 -15.05 -4.79
N SER A 62 10.83 -14.61 -3.94
CA SER A 62 11.82 -15.48 -3.29
C SER A 62 11.28 -16.26 -2.08
N ASP A 63 10.22 -15.78 -1.46
CA ASP A 63 9.57 -16.37 -0.29
C ASP A 63 8.09 -15.99 -0.27
N ASN A 64 7.38 -16.21 0.82
CA ASN A 64 5.97 -15.85 0.95
C ASN A 64 5.75 -14.51 1.68
N GLY A 65 6.76 -13.68 1.84
CA GLY A 65 6.63 -12.37 2.48
C GLY A 65 5.69 -11.45 1.71
N LEU A 66 5.00 -10.56 2.40
CA LEU A 66 4.09 -9.59 1.80
C LEU A 66 4.89 -8.34 1.38
N VAL A 67 4.90 -8.04 0.09
CA VAL A 67 5.55 -6.84 -0.47
C VAL A 67 4.51 -5.75 -0.70
N LEU A 68 4.74 -4.60 -0.09
CA LEU A 68 4.00 -3.36 -0.32
C LEU A 68 4.88 -2.40 -1.12
N ARG A 69 4.40 -1.95 -2.27
CA ARG A 69 5.04 -0.88 -3.05
C ARG A 69 4.09 0.27 -3.24
N GLY A 70 4.61 1.46 -3.11
CA GLY A 70 3.84 2.67 -3.35
C GLY A 70 4.74 3.89 -3.37
N TYR A 71 4.13 5.05 -3.47
CA TYR A 71 4.86 6.30 -3.45
C TYR A 71 4.10 7.40 -2.69
N ASN A 72 4.87 8.34 -2.16
CA ASN A 72 4.32 9.53 -1.53
C ASN A 72 3.85 10.51 -2.60
N MET A 73 2.56 10.74 -2.70
CA MET A 73 1.96 11.68 -3.65
C MET A 73 2.10 13.14 -3.24
N SER A 74 2.49 13.41 -2.00
CA SER A 74 2.57 14.75 -1.46
C SER A 74 3.95 15.39 -1.67
N GLY A 75 4.01 16.70 -1.62
CA GLY A 75 5.25 17.47 -1.64
C GLY A 75 5.97 17.56 -0.28
N GLN A 76 5.61 16.74 0.68
CA GLN A 76 6.17 16.70 2.03
C GLN A 76 6.58 15.29 2.41
N SER A 77 7.50 15.15 3.35
CA SER A 77 7.86 13.85 3.91
C SER A 77 6.65 13.23 4.64
N LEU A 78 6.53 11.94 4.53
CA LEU A 78 5.45 11.13 5.08
C LEU A 78 6.03 10.04 5.97
N SER A 79 5.42 9.77 7.11
CA SER A 79 5.69 8.61 7.93
C SER A 79 4.51 7.64 7.83
N LEU A 80 4.79 6.40 7.41
CA LEU A 80 3.79 5.34 7.43
C LEU A 80 3.69 4.75 8.83
N ALA A 81 2.52 4.80 9.43
CA ALA A 81 2.22 4.06 10.64
C ALA A 81 1.79 2.63 10.24
N LEU A 82 2.73 1.70 10.37
CA LEU A 82 2.48 0.28 10.16
C LEU A 82 2.49 -0.42 11.51
N GLU A 83 1.49 -1.26 11.77
CA GLU A 83 1.44 -2.09 12.98
C GLU A 83 2.46 -3.23 12.94
N GLU A 84 2.84 -3.66 11.72
CA GLU A 84 3.77 -4.74 11.47
C GLU A 84 5.20 -4.21 11.30
N GLU A 85 6.16 -5.07 11.60
CA GLU A 85 7.57 -4.78 11.30
C GLU A 85 7.79 -4.79 9.78
N ALA A 86 8.36 -3.70 9.25
CA ALA A 86 8.66 -3.57 7.84
C ALA A 86 10.17 -3.51 7.59
N LYS A 87 10.62 -4.07 6.48
CA LYS A 87 11.98 -3.95 5.97
C LYS A 87 11.98 -3.27 4.61
N LEU A 88 13.00 -2.46 4.36
CA LEU A 88 13.15 -1.80 3.07
C LEU A 88 13.69 -2.78 2.02
N LEU A 89 13.08 -2.75 0.84
CA LEU A 89 13.53 -3.50 -0.33
C LEU A 89 13.93 -2.56 -1.47
N ASN A 90 14.84 -3.03 -2.32
CA ASN A 90 15.08 -2.44 -3.63
C ASN A 90 13.99 -2.88 -4.65
N LEU A 91 14.12 -2.47 -5.91
CA LEU A 91 13.16 -2.86 -6.96
C LEU A 91 13.24 -4.35 -7.34
N LEU A 92 14.33 -5.02 -7.05
CA LEU A 92 14.53 -6.47 -7.23
C LEU A 92 14.07 -7.29 -6.03
N GLU A 93 13.49 -6.64 -5.03
CA GLU A 93 13.00 -7.23 -3.77
C GLU A 93 14.10 -7.76 -2.84
N ASP A 94 15.34 -7.30 -3.01
CA ASP A 94 16.41 -7.57 -2.06
C ASP A 94 16.33 -6.60 -0.88
N GLU A 95 16.64 -7.10 0.32
CA GLU A 95 16.66 -6.28 1.54
C GLU A 95 17.82 -5.28 1.49
N ILE A 96 17.53 -4.02 1.80
CA ILE A 96 18.53 -2.96 1.92
C ILE A 96 18.42 -2.30 3.29
N GLU A 97 19.56 -1.86 3.82
CA GLU A 97 19.58 -1.11 5.06
C GLU A 97 19.22 0.35 4.83
N ALA A 98 18.42 0.91 5.72
CA ALA A 98 18.10 2.33 5.75
C ALA A 98 17.89 2.79 7.21
N ASP A 99 18.19 4.06 7.47
CA ASP A 99 18.03 4.67 8.78
C ASP A 99 16.57 4.70 9.24
N SER A 100 15.64 4.82 8.29
CA SER A 100 14.22 4.70 8.54
C SER A 100 13.51 4.01 7.38
N GLN A 101 12.76 2.97 7.69
CA GLN A 101 12.02 2.18 6.71
C GLN A 101 10.65 2.78 6.40
N THR A 102 10.09 3.51 7.35
CA THR A 102 8.73 4.08 7.26
C THR A 102 8.69 5.57 6.93
N GLN A 103 9.85 6.26 6.96
CA GLN A 103 9.97 7.65 6.52
C GLN A 103 10.15 7.70 5.00
N ILE A 104 9.27 8.42 4.32
CA ILE A 104 9.22 8.51 2.85
C ILE A 104 9.31 9.98 2.46
N ALA A 105 10.32 10.35 1.69
CA ALA A 105 10.48 11.71 1.21
C ALA A 105 9.35 12.10 0.22
N ALA A 106 9.22 13.40 -0.05
CA ALA A 106 8.29 13.89 -1.05
C ALA A 106 8.49 13.20 -2.40
N HIS A 107 7.41 12.68 -2.99
CA HIS A 107 7.41 11.99 -4.29
C HIS A 107 8.29 10.73 -4.38
N GLU A 108 8.77 10.23 -3.28
CA GLU A 108 9.61 9.02 -3.23
C GLU A 108 8.77 7.75 -3.39
N ILE A 109 9.30 6.80 -4.19
CA ILE A 109 8.78 5.44 -4.28
C ILE A 109 9.44 4.59 -3.20
N ARG A 110 8.63 3.78 -2.51
CA ARG A 110 9.11 2.90 -1.46
C ARG A 110 8.57 1.48 -1.67
N THR A 111 9.46 0.50 -1.48
CA THR A 111 9.10 -0.93 -1.48
C THR A 111 9.43 -1.51 -0.11
N LEU A 112 8.46 -2.10 0.53
CA LEU A 112 8.57 -2.63 1.89
C LEU A 112 8.20 -4.12 1.92
N LEU A 113 8.97 -4.91 2.65
CA LEU A 113 8.59 -6.25 3.07
C LEU A 113 7.89 -6.14 4.42
N ILE A 114 6.63 -6.50 4.45
CA ILE A 114 5.83 -6.55 5.67
C ILE A 114 5.96 -7.97 6.25
N LYS A 115 6.40 -8.06 7.49
CA LYS A 115 6.42 -9.32 8.22
C LYS A 115 5.07 -9.54 8.87
N GLU A 116 4.40 -10.62 8.51
CA GLU A 116 3.22 -11.06 9.24
C GLU A 116 3.61 -11.33 10.69
N LYS A 117 2.86 -10.77 11.64
CA LYS A 117 2.95 -11.20 13.03
C LYS A 117 2.55 -12.68 13.04
N ASN A 118 3.47 -13.56 13.38
CA ASN A 118 3.13 -14.96 13.65
C ASN A 118 2.03 -14.98 14.71
N GLN A 119 0.88 -15.46 14.27
CA GLN A 119 -0.22 -15.75 15.17
C GLN A 119 0.10 -16.94 16.06
#